data_7e530f2e2e010e8d32c097618c528cd9
#
_entry.id   7e530f2e2e010e8d32c097618c528cd9
#
_cell.length_a   1.000
_cell.length_b   1.000
_cell.length_c   1.000
_cell.angle_alpha   90.00
_cell.angle_beta   90.00
_cell.angle_gamma   90.00
#
_symmetry.space_group_name_H-M   'P 1'
#
loop_
_entity.id
_entity.type
_entity.pdbx_description
1 polymer ?
#
loop_
_entity_poly.entity_id
_entity_poly.type
_entity_poly.pdbx_seq_one_letter_code
_entity_poly.pdbx_strand_id
1 'polypeptide(L)'
;VYGFDFRTDEQAVEIKDSRLYFNDYNLYSTGKNPLVLNGTFDMSDFDRMRMDFTMKANNFELINTRKKVQSMVFGKVYANYLGTLKGTTSNLSLRGKLEVLDRTDVTYILKDSPLSVDDRLHDLVQFTNFNDTTQVEEKKALSESGIDLTLGISISDAAIFHCNLSEDGQSYVNLEGGGDLTFRMTQQGDMRMTGRFTTNSGEMKYQLPVIPLKTFQLVQGSYVEFTGDVMNPT
;
A
#
# COMPACT_ATOMS: atom_id res chain seq x y z
N VAL A 1 12.22 1.01 -3.78
CA VAL A 1 12.13 1.94 -2.65
C VAL A 1 11.16 3.04 -3.06
N TYR A 2 9.98 3.11 -2.42
CA TYR A 2 9.00 4.17 -2.64
C TYR A 2 9.51 5.42 -1.92
N GLY A 3 10.09 6.38 -2.65
CA GLY A 3 10.47 7.67 -2.11
C GLY A 3 9.23 8.56 -2.03
N PHE A 4 8.75 8.82 -0.83
CA PHE A 4 7.79 9.89 -0.59
C PHE A 4 8.59 11.13 -0.15
N ASP A 5 8.51 12.19 -0.93
CA ASP A 5 9.10 13.48 -0.57
C ASP A 5 8.09 14.25 0.28
N PHE A 6 8.45 14.52 1.53
CA PHE A 6 7.67 15.36 2.41
C PHE A 6 8.31 16.75 2.53
N ARG A 7 7.48 17.76 2.57
CA ARG A 7 7.84 19.14 2.88
C ARG A 7 7.26 19.50 4.24
N THR A 8 7.95 20.35 4.96
CA THR A 8 7.46 20.92 6.22
C THR A 8 7.31 22.43 6.07
N ASP A 9 6.49 23.02 6.91
CA ASP A 9 6.45 24.46 7.11
C ASP A 9 7.66 24.90 7.96
N GLU A 10 7.87 26.23 8.09
CA GLU A 10 8.85 26.82 8.99
C GLU A 10 8.40 26.77 10.48
N GLN A 11 7.71 25.69 10.86
CA GLN A 11 7.24 25.51 12.24
C GLN A 11 8.38 25.06 13.13
N ALA A 12 8.52 25.72 14.28
CA ALA A 12 9.52 25.35 15.27
C ALA A 12 9.10 24.07 15.99
N VAL A 13 10.03 23.14 16.15
CA VAL A 13 9.91 22.00 17.05
C VAL A 13 10.57 22.39 18.38
N GLU A 14 9.80 22.34 19.46
CA GLU A 14 10.32 22.62 20.80
C GLU A 14 11.19 21.45 21.28
N ILE A 15 12.37 21.76 21.80
CA ILE A 15 13.26 20.78 22.42
C ILE A 15 13.39 21.11 23.90
N LYS A 16 12.96 20.18 24.76
CA LYS A 16 13.06 20.32 26.21
C LYS A 16 13.28 18.95 26.86
N ASP A 17 14.17 18.87 27.82
CA ASP A 17 14.45 17.65 28.59
C ASP A 17 14.69 16.42 27.73
N SER A 18 15.48 16.53 26.67
CA SER A 18 15.76 15.48 25.67
C SER A 18 14.51 14.98 24.93
N ARG A 19 13.46 15.78 24.84
CA ARG A 19 12.25 15.50 24.08
C ARG A 19 11.99 16.55 23.02
N LEU A 20 11.53 16.09 21.87
CA LEU A 20 10.97 16.94 20.82
C LEU A 20 9.45 16.97 20.97
N TYR A 21 8.89 18.17 20.94
CA TYR A 21 7.46 18.41 21.02
C TYR A 21 6.96 18.92 19.68
N PHE A 22 5.99 18.21 19.11
CA PHE A 22 5.34 18.55 17.86
C PHE A 22 3.91 19.02 18.18
N ASN A 23 3.64 20.28 17.92
CA ASN A 23 2.32 20.89 18.15
C ASN A 23 1.79 21.40 16.81
N ASP A 24 0.75 20.73 16.29
CA ASP A 24 0.16 20.99 14.97
C ASP A 24 1.20 21.06 13.85
N TYR A 25 2.18 20.15 13.91
CA TYR A 25 3.29 20.14 12.95
C TYR A 25 2.83 19.59 11.60
N ASN A 26 3.01 20.38 10.55
CA ASN A 26 2.49 20.09 9.22
C ASN A 26 3.51 19.38 8.34
N LEU A 27 3.13 18.21 7.82
CA LEU A 27 3.86 17.48 6.81
C LEU A 27 3.06 17.51 5.50
N TYR A 28 3.64 18.04 4.44
CA TYR A 28 3.02 18.09 3.12
C TYR A 28 3.67 17.06 2.21
N SER A 29 2.88 16.37 1.42
CA SER A 29 3.35 15.66 0.25
C SER A 29 3.41 16.63 -0.95
N THR A 30 2.99 16.23 -2.13
CA THR A 30 2.91 17.12 -3.31
C THR A 30 1.74 18.11 -3.24
N GLY A 31 0.73 17.81 -2.42
CA GLY A 31 -0.49 18.60 -2.27
C GLY A 31 -0.35 19.80 -1.34
N LYS A 32 -1.49 20.49 -1.15
CA LYS A 32 -1.58 21.69 -0.29
C LYS A 32 -2.07 21.36 1.12
N ASN A 33 -2.75 20.24 1.31
CA ASN A 33 -3.31 19.84 2.59
C ASN A 33 -2.27 19.02 3.37
N PRO A 34 -1.99 19.35 4.63
CA PRO A 34 -1.00 18.65 5.41
C PRO A 34 -1.53 17.38 6.10
N LEU A 35 -0.62 16.52 6.43
CA LEU A 35 -0.74 15.59 7.54
C LEU A 35 -0.27 16.33 8.79
N VAL A 36 -1.16 16.57 9.73
CA VAL A 36 -0.88 17.26 11.00
C VAL A 36 -0.42 16.25 12.03
N LEU A 37 0.71 16.51 12.63
CA LEU A 37 1.35 15.68 13.63
C LEU A 37 1.34 16.40 14.98
N ASN A 38 0.81 15.73 16.01
CA ASN A 38 0.83 16.18 17.41
C ASN A 38 1.44 15.09 18.28
N GLY A 39 2.38 15.45 19.14
CA GLY A 39 2.95 14.48 20.06
C GLY A 39 4.40 14.74 20.40
N THR A 40 5.07 13.67 20.85
CA THR A 40 6.43 13.77 21.37
C THR A 40 7.33 12.67 20.82
N PHE A 41 8.61 13.02 20.67
CA PHE A 41 9.69 12.09 20.44
C PHE A 41 10.70 12.22 21.61
N ASP A 42 10.76 11.20 22.45
CA ASP A 42 11.60 11.16 23.64
C ASP A 42 12.93 10.49 23.29
N MET A 43 14.02 11.23 23.45
CA MET A 43 15.41 10.82 23.20
C MET A 43 16.22 10.74 24.51
N SER A 44 15.57 10.72 25.67
CA SER A 44 16.26 10.65 26.97
C SER A 44 17.08 9.36 27.15
N ASP A 45 16.67 8.30 26.46
CA ASP A 45 17.39 7.03 26.33
C ASP A 45 17.57 6.71 24.84
N PHE A 46 18.77 6.86 24.31
CA PHE A 46 19.08 6.64 22.90
C PHE A 46 18.90 5.18 22.46
N ASP A 47 19.00 4.24 23.38
CA ASP A 47 18.76 2.81 23.08
C ASP A 47 17.27 2.49 23.02
N ARG A 48 16.42 3.33 23.61
CA ARG A 48 14.96 3.14 23.73
C ARG A 48 14.19 4.43 23.47
N MET A 49 14.53 5.12 22.40
CA MET A 49 13.77 6.31 21.99
C MET A 49 12.29 5.97 21.83
N ARG A 50 11.41 6.85 22.30
CA ARG A 50 9.96 6.64 22.29
C ARG A 50 9.26 7.67 21.44
N MET A 51 8.23 7.21 20.76
CA MET A 51 7.31 8.01 19.96
C MET A 51 5.91 7.91 20.53
N ASP A 52 5.23 9.04 20.66
CA ASP A 52 3.80 9.13 20.95
C ASP A 52 3.20 10.24 20.10
N PHE A 53 2.65 9.87 18.95
CA PHE A 53 2.08 10.81 17.98
C PHE A 53 0.63 10.50 17.72
N THR A 54 -0.16 11.57 17.58
CA THR A 54 -1.46 11.57 16.93
C THR A 54 -1.31 12.26 15.58
N MET A 55 -1.87 11.66 14.56
CA MET A 55 -1.79 12.11 13.18
C MET A 55 -3.17 12.31 12.60
N LYS A 56 -3.38 13.45 11.94
CA LYS A 56 -4.64 13.76 11.27
C LYS A 56 -4.38 14.38 9.91
N ALA A 57 -5.10 13.91 8.91
CA ALA A 57 -5.07 14.50 7.59
C ALA A 57 -6.49 14.60 7.02
N ASN A 58 -6.77 15.69 6.31
CA ASN A 58 -8.02 15.87 5.59
C ASN A 58 -7.70 16.16 4.13
N ASN A 59 -8.26 15.37 3.23
CA ASN A 59 -8.05 15.49 1.79
C ASN A 59 -6.55 15.58 1.43
N PHE A 60 -5.77 14.74 2.07
CA PHE A 60 -4.33 14.66 1.89
C PHE A 60 -4.02 13.93 0.59
N GLU A 61 -3.10 14.48 -0.17
CA GLU A 61 -2.62 13.86 -1.40
C GLU A 61 -1.55 12.81 -1.07
N LEU A 62 -2.01 11.60 -0.76
CA LEU A 62 -1.15 10.50 -0.32
C LEU A 62 -0.19 10.05 -1.43
N ILE A 63 -0.69 9.96 -2.66
CA ILE A 63 0.09 9.64 -3.85
C ILE A 63 -0.25 10.67 -4.93
N ASN A 64 0.79 11.21 -5.58
CA ASN A 64 0.68 11.98 -6.80
C ASN A 64 1.96 11.79 -7.62
N THR A 65 2.02 10.69 -8.31
CA THR A 65 3.20 10.32 -9.09
C THR A 65 2.83 10.06 -10.53
N ARG A 66 3.69 10.49 -11.45
CA ARG A 66 3.57 10.17 -12.88
C ARG A 66 4.22 8.81 -13.15
N LYS A 67 3.73 8.11 -14.17
CA LYS A 67 4.35 6.87 -14.63
C LYS A 67 5.83 7.10 -14.99
N LYS A 68 6.70 6.32 -14.39
CA LYS A 68 8.14 6.21 -14.74
C LYS A 68 8.42 4.75 -15.10
N VAL A 69 9.52 4.48 -15.78
CA VAL A 69 9.90 3.12 -16.25
C VAL A 69 9.91 2.09 -15.12
N GLN A 70 10.28 2.49 -13.91
CA GLN A 70 10.37 1.59 -12.75
C GLN A 70 9.21 1.75 -11.76
N SER A 71 8.18 2.54 -12.10
CA SER A 71 7.04 2.73 -11.20
C SER A 71 6.20 1.47 -11.12
N MET A 72 5.95 0.99 -9.90
CA MET A 72 4.92 -0.03 -9.62
C MET A 72 3.57 0.62 -9.31
N VAL A 73 3.59 1.83 -8.75
CA VAL A 73 2.38 2.60 -8.43
C VAL A 73 2.53 4.01 -8.99
N PHE A 74 1.50 4.51 -9.66
CA PHE A 74 1.42 5.89 -10.13
C PHE A 74 -0.04 6.34 -10.22
N GLY A 75 -0.27 7.65 -10.36
CA GLY A 75 -1.60 8.25 -10.32
C GLY A 75 -1.78 9.12 -9.10
N LYS A 76 -3.01 9.22 -8.61
CA LYS A 76 -3.37 10.09 -7.49
C LYS A 76 -4.22 9.33 -6.47
N VAL A 77 -3.84 9.43 -5.21
CA VAL A 77 -4.64 8.93 -4.08
C VAL A 77 -4.87 10.08 -3.11
N TYR A 78 -6.12 10.37 -2.83
CA TYR A 78 -6.55 11.35 -1.85
C TYR A 78 -7.19 10.62 -0.67
N ALA A 79 -6.82 11.02 0.53
CA ALA A 79 -7.31 10.36 1.72
C ALA A 79 -7.55 11.32 2.90
N ASN A 80 -8.51 10.97 3.74
CA ASN A 80 -8.56 11.41 5.12
C ASN A 80 -7.87 10.37 6.00
N TYR A 81 -7.13 10.82 6.98
CA TYR A 81 -6.45 9.92 7.92
C TYR A 81 -6.59 10.42 9.34
N LEU A 82 -6.82 9.49 10.25
CA LEU A 82 -6.77 9.72 11.70
C LEU A 82 -6.12 8.50 12.35
N GLY A 83 -5.04 8.71 13.08
CA GLY A 83 -4.34 7.61 13.69
C GLY A 83 -3.33 8.02 14.75
N THR A 84 -2.70 7.02 15.34
CA THR A 84 -1.66 7.16 16.36
C THR A 84 -0.47 6.29 16.03
N LEU A 85 0.71 6.81 16.28
CA LEU A 85 1.99 6.09 16.22
C LEU A 85 2.61 6.12 17.62
N LYS A 86 2.72 4.95 18.26
CA LYS A 86 3.22 4.84 19.64
C LYS A 86 4.21 3.70 19.78
N GLY A 87 5.17 3.88 20.68
CA GLY A 87 6.11 2.82 21.02
C GLY A 87 7.56 3.28 21.02
N THR A 88 8.46 2.32 21.01
CA THR A 88 9.90 2.56 20.85
C THR A 88 10.31 2.38 19.39
N THR A 89 11.50 2.87 19.02
CA THR A 89 12.05 2.70 17.66
C THR A 89 12.16 1.25 17.22
N SER A 90 12.29 0.31 18.17
CA SER A 90 12.33 -1.14 17.91
C SER A 90 10.94 -1.82 17.98
N ASN A 91 9.94 -1.14 18.51
CA ASN A 91 8.59 -1.69 18.71
C ASN A 91 7.56 -0.58 18.57
N LEU A 92 7.24 -0.24 17.32
CA LEU A 92 6.25 0.76 16.98
C LEU A 92 4.89 0.14 16.72
N SER A 93 3.83 0.81 17.16
CA SER A 93 2.45 0.47 16.86
C SER A 93 1.79 1.63 16.14
N LEU A 94 1.36 1.41 14.90
CA LEU A 94 0.59 2.35 14.09
C LEU A 94 -0.86 1.85 14.02
N ARG A 95 -1.78 2.65 14.51
CA ARG A 95 -3.21 2.35 14.48
C ARG A 95 -3.97 3.54 13.92
N GLY A 96 -4.90 3.30 13.00
CA GLY A 96 -5.63 4.40 12.40
C GLY A 96 -6.78 3.99 11.52
N LYS A 97 -7.45 5.04 11.00
CA LYS A 97 -8.48 4.94 9.99
C LYS A 97 -8.06 5.76 8.78
N LEU A 98 -8.14 5.16 7.62
CA LEU A 98 -7.84 5.74 6.32
C LEU A 98 -9.14 5.73 5.50
N GLU A 99 -9.58 6.88 5.05
CA GLU A 99 -10.70 7.02 4.13
C GLU A 99 -10.14 7.45 2.77
N VAL A 100 -10.22 6.57 1.78
CA VAL A 100 -9.82 6.83 0.39
C VAL A 100 -10.95 7.56 -0.31
N LEU A 101 -10.66 8.75 -0.84
CA LEU A 101 -11.67 9.66 -1.38
C LEU A 101 -11.99 9.39 -2.86
N ASP A 102 -13.12 9.89 -3.30
CA ASP A 102 -13.71 9.76 -4.64
C ASP A 102 -12.81 10.22 -5.80
N ARG A 103 -11.91 11.17 -5.55
CA ARG A 103 -10.97 11.69 -6.56
C ARG A 103 -9.73 10.82 -6.75
N THR A 104 -9.71 9.65 -6.16
CA THR A 104 -8.62 8.68 -6.30
C THR A 104 -8.69 8.02 -7.66
N ASP A 105 -7.56 8.05 -8.37
CA ASP A 105 -7.32 7.40 -9.65
C ASP A 105 -5.86 6.92 -9.66
N VAL A 106 -5.68 5.63 -9.41
CA VAL A 106 -4.36 5.06 -9.18
C VAL A 106 -4.16 3.78 -9.98
N THR A 107 -2.95 3.64 -10.52
CA THR A 107 -2.51 2.45 -11.25
C THR A 107 -1.48 1.69 -10.45
N TYR A 108 -1.68 0.39 -10.31
CA TYR A 108 -0.72 -0.57 -9.79
C TYR A 108 -0.24 -1.49 -10.93
N ILE A 109 1.06 -1.69 -11.04
CA ILE A 109 1.67 -2.63 -12.00
C ILE A 109 2.16 -3.84 -11.20
N LEU A 110 1.57 -4.98 -11.45
CA LEU A 110 2.00 -6.25 -10.88
C LEU A 110 3.25 -6.71 -11.65
N LYS A 111 4.42 -6.56 -11.02
CA LYS A 111 5.68 -7.13 -11.51
C LYS A 111 5.74 -8.59 -11.08
N ASP A 112 6.43 -9.40 -11.87
CA ASP A 112 6.57 -10.85 -11.64
C ASP A 112 5.22 -11.59 -11.61
N SER A 113 4.26 -11.09 -12.39
CA SER A 113 2.98 -11.78 -12.54
C SER A 113 3.19 -13.10 -13.30
N PRO A 114 2.73 -14.25 -12.78
CA PRO A 114 2.73 -15.52 -13.53
C PRO A 114 1.86 -15.46 -14.78
N LEU A 115 1.22 -14.31 -15.04
CA LEU A 115 0.43 -14.01 -16.22
C LEU A 115 1.24 -13.31 -17.33
N SER A 116 2.51 -12.96 -17.08
CA SER A 116 3.38 -12.46 -18.13
C SER A 116 3.72 -13.57 -19.12
N VAL A 117 3.71 -13.24 -20.41
CA VAL A 117 3.92 -14.24 -21.48
C VAL A 117 5.34 -14.81 -21.41
N ASP A 118 6.30 -14.00 -20.95
CA ASP A 118 7.72 -14.40 -20.87
C ASP A 118 7.96 -15.43 -19.76
N ASP A 119 7.30 -15.34 -18.62
CA ASP A 119 7.48 -16.31 -17.53
C ASP A 119 6.91 -17.69 -17.89
N ARG A 120 5.84 -17.74 -18.68
CA ARG A 120 5.26 -19.02 -19.11
C ARG A 120 6.10 -19.76 -20.15
N LEU A 121 6.87 -19.04 -20.94
CA LEU A 121 7.83 -19.68 -21.88
C LEU A 121 9.06 -20.21 -21.15
N HIS A 122 9.48 -19.57 -20.08
CA HIS A 122 10.56 -20.05 -19.22
C HIS A 122 10.17 -21.28 -18.40
N ASP A 123 8.95 -21.33 -17.89
CA ASP A 123 8.44 -22.48 -17.14
C ASP A 123 8.19 -23.72 -18.01
N LEU A 124 7.86 -23.51 -19.29
CA LEU A 124 7.70 -24.61 -20.24
C LEU A 124 9.03 -25.23 -20.70
N VAL A 125 10.17 -24.58 -20.45
CA VAL A 125 11.49 -25.03 -20.85
C VAL A 125 12.45 -25.09 -19.65
N GLN A 126 11.99 -25.43 -18.47
CA GLN A 126 12.89 -25.84 -17.40
C GLN A 126 13.46 -27.22 -17.71
N PHE A 127 14.65 -27.24 -18.31
CA PHE A 127 15.49 -28.42 -18.26
C PHE A 127 15.87 -28.64 -16.79
N THR A 128 15.16 -29.52 -16.11
CA THR A 128 15.50 -29.98 -14.77
C THR A 128 16.86 -30.68 -14.83
N ASN A 129 17.89 -30.00 -14.37
CA ASN A 129 19.19 -30.60 -14.13
C ASN A 129 19.04 -31.42 -12.85
N PHE A 130 18.90 -32.74 -12.97
CA PHE A 130 18.68 -33.68 -11.88
C PHE A 130 19.81 -33.76 -10.84
N ASN A 131 20.82 -32.89 -10.93
CA ASN A 131 21.98 -32.89 -10.03
C ASN A 131 22.03 -31.71 -9.06
N ASP A 132 21.04 -30.82 -9.02
CA ASP A 132 21.00 -29.71 -8.05
C ASP A 132 19.98 -29.99 -6.93
N THR A 133 20.40 -30.85 -6.02
CA THR A 133 19.86 -30.89 -4.67
C THR A 133 20.50 -29.76 -3.88
N THR A 134 19.77 -28.71 -3.61
CA THR A 134 19.97 -27.62 -2.64
C THR A 134 19.97 -26.23 -3.25
N GLN A 135 18.81 -25.71 -3.49
CA GLN A 135 18.51 -24.33 -3.08
C GLN A 135 17.07 -24.30 -2.60
N VAL A 136 16.87 -24.58 -1.32
CA VAL A 136 15.77 -23.99 -0.59
C VAL A 136 16.02 -22.50 -0.67
N GLU A 137 15.28 -21.79 -1.53
CA GLU A 137 15.22 -20.34 -1.43
C GLU A 137 14.79 -20.06 0.03
N GLU A 138 15.77 -19.69 0.84
CA GLU A 138 15.49 -19.00 2.09
C GLU A 138 14.61 -17.81 1.69
N LYS A 139 13.32 -17.89 2.01
CA LYS A 139 12.47 -16.71 2.07
C LYS A 139 13.28 -15.73 2.89
N LYS A 140 13.91 -14.74 2.22
CA LYS A 140 14.52 -13.61 2.90
C LYS A 140 13.45 -13.11 3.85
N ALA A 141 13.65 -13.34 5.13
CA ALA A 141 12.82 -12.78 6.16
C ALA A 141 12.76 -11.28 5.83
N LEU A 142 11.59 -10.81 5.42
CA LEU A 142 11.31 -9.39 5.30
C LEU A 142 11.79 -8.82 6.63
N SER A 143 12.74 -7.90 6.59
CA SER A 143 13.41 -7.37 7.77
C SER A 143 12.36 -7.14 8.84
N GLU A 144 12.64 -7.60 10.05
CA GLU A 144 11.82 -7.31 11.23
C GLU A 144 11.54 -5.81 11.21
N SER A 145 10.37 -5.41 10.72
CA SER A 145 10.06 -4.00 10.48
C SER A 145 9.87 -3.24 11.80
N GLY A 146 9.77 -3.99 12.89
CA GLY A 146 9.52 -3.42 14.21
C GLY A 146 8.18 -2.69 14.34
N ILE A 147 7.31 -2.75 13.33
CA ILE A 147 6.05 -2.00 13.27
C ILE A 147 4.86 -2.97 13.30
N ASP A 148 4.02 -2.84 14.31
CA ASP A 148 2.67 -3.42 14.36
C ASP A 148 1.70 -2.40 13.74
N LEU A 149 1.08 -2.75 12.64
CA LEU A 149 0.18 -1.88 11.89
C LEU A 149 -1.24 -2.42 11.92
N THR A 150 -2.20 -1.58 12.27
CA THR A 150 -3.64 -1.85 12.13
C THR A 150 -4.33 -0.65 11.52
N LEU A 151 -4.88 -0.82 10.32
CA LEU A 151 -5.62 0.22 9.60
C LEU A 151 -7.02 -0.26 9.26
N GLY A 152 -8.04 0.49 9.69
CA GLY A 152 -9.35 0.45 9.07
C GLY A 152 -9.33 1.31 7.81
N ILE A 153 -9.70 0.76 6.67
CA ILE A 153 -9.66 1.42 5.38
C ILE A 153 -11.09 1.47 4.83
N SER A 154 -11.62 2.67 4.64
CA SER A 154 -12.89 2.89 3.96
C SER A 154 -12.59 3.50 2.58
N ILE A 155 -13.13 2.92 1.52
CA ILE A 155 -12.89 3.33 0.15
C ILE A 155 -14.18 3.87 -0.43
N SER A 156 -14.15 5.08 -1.00
CA SER A 156 -15.29 5.68 -1.70
C SER A 156 -15.69 4.86 -2.93
N ASP A 157 -16.97 4.72 -3.16
CA ASP A 157 -17.54 3.97 -4.29
C ASP A 157 -17.15 4.54 -5.66
N ALA A 158 -16.71 5.80 -5.72
CA ALA A 158 -16.24 6.45 -6.94
C ALA A 158 -14.70 6.45 -7.11
N ALA A 159 -13.98 5.75 -6.25
CA ALA A 159 -12.54 5.60 -6.40
C ALA A 159 -12.21 4.66 -7.57
N ILE A 160 -11.21 5.04 -8.37
CA ILE A 160 -10.81 4.32 -9.59
C ILE A 160 -9.45 3.65 -9.35
N PHE A 161 -9.40 2.35 -9.64
CA PHE A 161 -8.21 1.53 -9.53
C PHE A 161 -7.91 0.84 -10.86
N HIS A 162 -6.68 0.97 -11.31
CA HIS A 162 -6.15 0.28 -12.47
C HIS A 162 -5.08 -0.71 -12.01
N CYS A 163 -5.23 -1.97 -12.34
CA CYS A 163 -4.25 -3.00 -12.05
C CYS A 163 -3.74 -3.61 -13.36
N ASN A 164 -2.50 -3.31 -13.73
CA ASN A 164 -1.85 -3.98 -14.83
C ASN A 164 -1.34 -5.34 -14.35
N LEU A 165 -1.94 -6.39 -14.89
CA LEU A 165 -1.61 -7.78 -14.57
C LEU A 165 -0.42 -8.31 -15.38
N SER A 166 0.04 -7.54 -16.38
CA SER A 166 1.24 -7.82 -17.17
C SER A 166 2.05 -6.55 -17.35
N GLU A 167 3.36 -6.67 -17.47
CA GLU A 167 4.26 -5.51 -17.63
C GLU A 167 4.01 -4.73 -18.92
N ASP A 168 3.61 -5.42 -19.99
CA ASP A 168 3.26 -4.83 -21.29
C ASP A 168 1.90 -4.12 -21.29
N GLY A 169 1.10 -4.26 -20.20
CA GLY A 169 -0.23 -3.69 -20.06
C GLY A 169 -1.29 -4.34 -20.94
N GLN A 170 -1.01 -5.49 -21.55
CA GLN A 170 -1.98 -6.23 -22.37
C GLN A 170 -3.07 -6.89 -21.51
N SER A 171 -2.71 -7.32 -20.31
CA SER A 171 -3.65 -7.85 -19.32
C SER A 171 -3.81 -6.83 -18.19
N TYR A 172 -5.05 -6.44 -17.90
CA TYR A 172 -5.36 -5.45 -16.86
C TYR A 172 -6.75 -5.64 -16.28
N VAL A 173 -6.95 -5.05 -15.12
CA VAL A 173 -8.26 -4.85 -14.49
C VAL A 173 -8.41 -3.37 -14.17
N ASN A 174 -9.50 -2.76 -14.63
CA ASN A 174 -9.92 -1.42 -14.27
C ASN A 174 -11.18 -1.53 -13.42
N LEU A 175 -11.20 -0.90 -12.27
CA LEU A 175 -12.28 -0.97 -11.30
C LEU A 175 -12.67 0.43 -10.84
N GLU A 176 -13.96 0.69 -10.77
CA GLU A 176 -14.55 1.77 -10.00
C GLU A 176 -15.39 1.14 -8.90
N GLY A 177 -15.13 1.49 -7.66
CA GLY A 177 -15.83 0.89 -6.54
C GLY A 177 -15.20 1.21 -5.21
N GLY A 178 -15.82 0.68 -4.15
CA GLY A 178 -15.43 0.95 -2.78
C GLY A 178 -15.74 -0.17 -1.81
N GLY A 179 -15.56 0.10 -0.54
CA GLY A 179 -15.84 -0.83 0.53
C GLY A 179 -15.01 -0.59 1.77
N ASP A 180 -15.22 -1.44 2.76
CA ASP A 180 -14.54 -1.37 4.04
C ASP A 180 -13.60 -2.55 4.23
N LEU A 181 -12.35 -2.25 4.50
CA LEU A 181 -11.28 -3.23 4.70
C LEU A 181 -10.59 -2.98 6.03
N THR A 182 -10.05 -4.02 6.62
CA THR A 182 -9.13 -3.92 7.75
C THR A 182 -7.82 -4.59 7.38
N PHE A 183 -6.75 -3.81 7.40
CA PHE A 183 -5.39 -4.29 7.15
C PHE A 183 -4.63 -4.39 8.47
N ARG A 184 -3.93 -5.50 8.68
CA ARG A 184 -3.03 -5.72 9.81
C ARG A 184 -1.70 -6.25 9.32
N MET A 185 -0.62 -5.73 9.91
CA MET A 185 0.73 -6.24 9.71
C MET A 185 1.40 -6.38 11.08
N THR A 186 1.92 -7.55 11.37
CA THR A 186 2.67 -7.80 12.59
C THR A 186 4.12 -7.30 12.46
N GLN A 187 4.84 -7.20 13.56
CA GLN A 187 6.26 -6.85 13.56
C GLN A 187 7.13 -7.82 12.76
N GLN A 188 6.71 -9.08 12.65
CA GLN A 188 7.35 -10.12 11.86
C GLN A 188 7.07 -10.00 10.36
N GLY A 189 6.20 -9.06 9.96
CA GLY A 189 5.83 -8.83 8.57
C GLY A 189 4.65 -9.68 8.07
N ASP A 190 3.98 -10.45 8.96
CA ASP A 190 2.77 -11.16 8.57
C ASP A 190 1.66 -10.17 8.27
N MET A 191 1.13 -10.24 7.06
CA MET A 191 0.07 -9.36 6.59
C MET A 191 -1.27 -10.09 6.53
N ARG A 192 -2.31 -9.43 7.01
CA ARG A 192 -3.69 -9.89 6.92
C ARG A 192 -4.61 -8.78 6.47
N MET A 193 -5.57 -9.12 5.63
CA MET A 193 -6.63 -8.23 5.19
C MET A 193 -7.98 -8.92 5.38
N THR A 194 -8.96 -8.18 5.88
CA THR A 194 -10.34 -8.64 6.00
C THR A 194 -11.27 -7.55 5.51
N GLY A 195 -12.44 -7.95 4.99
CA GLY A 195 -13.46 -7.03 4.49
C GLY A 195 -13.77 -7.24 3.04
N ARG A 196 -14.56 -6.35 2.45
CA ARG A 196 -15.07 -6.50 1.10
C ARG A 196 -14.87 -5.22 0.30
N PHE A 197 -14.43 -5.39 -0.94
CA PHE A 197 -14.45 -4.36 -1.97
C PHE A 197 -15.54 -4.71 -2.99
N THR A 198 -16.44 -3.78 -3.27
CA THR A 198 -17.55 -3.96 -4.21
C THR A 198 -17.35 -3.07 -5.42
N THR A 199 -17.50 -3.62 -6.60
CA THR A 199 -17.34 -2.92 -7.88
C THR A 199 -18.66 -2.29 -8.31
N ASN A 200 -18.64 -1.01 -8.66
CA ASN A 200 -19.74 -0.31 -9.31
C ASN A 200 -19.70 -0.48 -10.82
N SER A 201 -18.50 -0.35 -11.38
CA SER A 201 -18.23 -0.59 -12.80
C SER A 201 -16.79 -1.08 -12.98
N GLY A 202 -16.53 -1.73 -14.11
CA GLY A 202 -15.16 -2.11 -14.42
C GLY A 202 -15.06 -3.02 -15.64
N GLU A 203 -13.82 -3.20 -16.06
CA GLU A 203 -13.50 -4.15 -17.12
C GLU A 203 -12.22 -4.91 -16.79
N MET A 204 -12.15 -6.12 -17.24
CA MET A 204 -10.97 -6.96 -17.18
C MET A 204 -10.59 -7.38 -18.60
N LYS A 205 -9.36 -7.15 -18.98
CA LYS A 205 -8.78 -7.62 -20.22
C LYS A 205 -7.71 -8.65 -19.90
N TYR A 206 -7.83 -9.82 -20.49
CA TYR A 206 -6.91 -10.90 -20.21
C TYR A 206 -6.44 -11.57 -21.50
N GLN A 207 -5.14 -11.65 -21.68
CA GLN A 207 -4.50 -12.29 -22.82
C GLN A 207 -4.00 -13.68 -22.41
N LEU A 208 -4.53 -14.69 -23.09
CA LEU A 208 -4.03 -16.05 -22.97
C LEU A 208 -3.14 -16.39 -24.17
N PRO A 209 -2.07 -17.18 -23.99
CA PRO A 209 -1.10 -17.47 -25.06
C PRO A 209 -1.69 -18.11 -26.33
N VAL A 210 -2.84 -18.77 -26.24
CA VAL A 210 -3.46 -19.55 -27.33
C VAL A 210 -4.87 -19.07 -27.66
N ILE A 211 -5.42 -18.18 -26.85
CA ILE A 211 -6.81 -17.72 -27.00
C ILE A 211 -6.80 -16.22 -27.35
N PRO A 212 -7.60 -15.78 -28.32
CA PRO A 212 -7.70 -14.36 -28.62
C PRO A 212 -8.04 -13.53 -27.37
N LEU A 213 -7.43 -12.36 -27.31
CA LEU A 213 -7.66 -11.37 -26.27
C LEU A 213 -9.16 -11.21 -25.97
N LYS A 214 -9.56 -11.42 -24.72
CA LYS A 214 -10.95 -11.25 -24.27
C LYS A 214 -11.06 -10.11 -23.28
N THR A 215 -12.09 -9.30 -23.47
CA THR A 215 -12.50 -8.27 -22.55
C THR A 215 -13.78 -8.71 -21.85
N PHE A 216 -13.78 -8.63 -20.53
CA PHE A 216 -14.94 -8.95 -19.69
C PHE A 216 -15.40 -7.66 -19.03
N GLN A 217 -16.68 -7.39 -19.05
CA GLN A 217 -17.27 -6.33 -18.26
C GLN A 217 -17.62 -6.86 -16.88
N LEU A 218 -17.22 -6.13 -15.85
CA LEU A 218 -17.55 -6.46 -14.48
C LEU A 218 -18.94 -5.90 -14.16
N VAL A 219 -19.81 -6.76 -13.68
CA VAL A 219 -21.19 -6.39 -13.35
C VAL A 219 -21.20 -5.62 -12.04
N GLN A 220 -22.03 -4.58 -11.96
CA GLN A 220 -22.27 -3.85 -10.72
C GLN A 220 -22.65 -4.80 -9.59
N GLY A 221 -22.01 -4.61 -8.41
CA GLY A 221 -22.19 -5.49 -7.27
C GLY A 221 -21.28 -6.72 -7.25
N SER A 222 -20.44 -6.92 -8.27
CA SER A 222 -19.32 -7.85 -8.16
C SER A 222 -18.41 -7.44 -7.01
N TYR A 223 -17.86 -8.38 -6.29
CA TYR A 223 -17.03 -8.06 -5.13
C TYR A 223 -15.83 -8.99 -5.00
N VAL A 224 -14.85 -8.49 -4.26
CA VAL A 224 -13.71 -9.26 -3.77
C VAL A 224 -13.78 -9.26 -2.25
N GLU A 225 -13.73 -10.44 -1.64
CA GLU A 225 -13.74 -10.59 -0.19
C GLU A 225 -12.38 -11.05 0.32
N PHE A 226 -11.86 -10.33 1.30
CA PHE A 226 -10.62 -10.68 1.99
C PHE A 226 -10.96 -11.32 3.32
N THR A 227 -10.49 -12.55 3.54
CA THR A 227 -10.77 -13.36 4.74
C THR A 227 -9.54 -13.59 5.61
N GLY A 228 -8.42 -12.97 5.26
CA GLY A 228 -7.17 -13.03 6.03
C GLY A 228 -5.94 -12.95 5.14
N ASP A 229 -5.78 -13.81 4.17
CA ASP A 229 -4.65 -13.78 3.24
C ASP A 229 -4.83 -12.66 2.22
N VAL A 230 -3.86 -11.74 2.16
CA VAL A 230 -3.88 -10.59 1.22
C VAL A 230 -3.70 -11.06 -0.23
N MET A 231 -2.98 -12.17 -0.43
CA MET A 231 -2.62 -12.66 -1.76
C MET A 231 -3.65 -13.65 -2.31
N ASN A 232 -4.61 -14.10 -1.50
CA ASN A 232 -5.62 -15.08 -1.89
C ASN A 232 -7.04 -14.65 -1.46
N PRO A 233 -7.57 -13.55 -2.03
CA PRO A 233 -8.96 -13.15 -1.81
C PRO A 233 -9.94 -14.12 -2.47
N THR A 234 -11.19 -14.12 -2.03
CA THR A 234 -12.31 -14.89 -2.57
C THR A 234 -13.34 -14.00 -3.27
#